data_222d76447ea9cb6f8acea0500cf29c6c
#
_entry.id   222d76447ea9cb6f8acea0500cf29c6c
#
_cell.length_a   1.000
_cell.length_b   1.000
_cell.length_c   1.000
_cell.angle_alpha   90.00
_cell.angle_beta   90.00
_cell.angle_gamma   90.00
#
_symmetry.space_group_name_H-M   'P 1'
#
loop_
_entity.id
_entity.type
_entity.pdbx_description
1 polymer ?
#
loop_
_entity_poly.entity_id
_entity_poly.type
_entity_poly.pdbx_seq_one_letter_code
_entity_poly.pdbx_strand_id
1 'polypeptide(L)'
;MTSIRLATWNTKQGVAPRQKAPVLWDWISRETDADILVLTEARVTAEGIPDGWQAIYTPGGLGGRRNYGTIIAARNVKIQRAEFPRSEKPSEYPNPATTFAVEVFVDDELELVVLGAYGLLDEHENGLNELGLIIAEYVDVIEEYGLERVVLAGDFNLWPQHMLPIIDKMELKDVTSQRKSFPKLREPRGGSRIWTHKNGAKDTDGARQELDFIFVSKHFDGELKDIRGGVDDFPDAWDMSDHAPVAVTLEF
;
A
#
# COMPACT_ATOMS: atom_id res chain seq x y z
N MET A 1 -3.97 6.92 -24.29
CA MET A 1 -4.28 5.89 -23.29
C MET A 1 -3.12 5.94 -22.32
N THR A 2 -3.38 6.38 -21.12
CA THR A 2 -2.37 6.52 -20.04
C THR A 2 -2.27 5.20 -19.31
N SER A 3 -1.07 4.79 -18.97
CA SER A 3 -0.82 3.55 -18.21
C SER A 3 0.09 3.87 -17.04
N ILE A 4 -0.35 3.50 -15.83
CA ILE A 4 0.39 3.70 -14.58
C ILE A 4 0.54 2.35 -13.88
N ARG A 5 1.78 1.97 -13.58
CA ARG A 5 2.07 0.78 -12.78
C ARG A 5 2.23 1.17 -11.32
N LEU A 6 1.42 0.58 -10.47
CA LEU A 6 1.43 0.83 -9.03
C LEU A 6 1.78 -0.46 -8.29
N ALA A 7 2.63 -0.34 -7.28
CA ALA A 7 2.91 -1.44 -6.37
C ALA A 7 2.91 -0.98 -4.91
N THR A 8 2.56 -1.90 -4.01
CA THR A 8 2.71 -1.72 -2.57
C THR A 8 3.58 -2.81 -1.96
N TRP A 9 4.35 -2.45 -0.94
CA TRP A 9 5.21 -3.38 -0.22
C TRP A 9 5.54 -2.90 1.19
N ASN A 10 5.36 -3.73 2.20
CA ASN A 10 5.93 -3.51 3.52
C ASN A 10 7.40 -3.91 3.52
N THR A 11 8.28 -2.95 3.77
CA THR A 11 9.73 -3.13 3.65
C THR A 11 10.40 -3.60 4.94
N LYS A 12 9.64 -3.83 6.00
CA LYS A 12 10.14 -4.21 7.34
C LYS A 12 11.33 -3.36 7.78
N GLN A 13 11.15 -2.03 7.64
CA GLN A 13 12.20 -1.06 7.98
C GLN A 13 13.48 -1.20 7.13
N GLY A 14 13.43 -1.94 6.02
CA GLY A 14 14.59 -2.31 5.21
C GLY A 14 15.11 -1.20 4.29
N VAL A 15 14.35 -0.14 4.07
CA VAL A 15 14.77 1.00 3.22
C VAL A 15 15.80 1.90 3.93
N ALA A 16 16.13 1.61 5.17
CA ALA A 16 17.33 2.09 5.85
C ALA A 16 17.87 0.99 6.78
N PRO A 17 19.12 0.72 6.79
CA PRO A 17 20.27 1.61 6.78
C PRO A 17 20.90 1.72 5.40
N ARG A 18 21.73 2.75 5.19
CA ARG A 18 22.44 3.12 3.95
C ARG A 18 22.97 1.95 3.09
N GLN A 19 23.21 0.80 3.67
CA GLN A 19 23.78 -0.36 2.97
C GLN A 19 22.75 -1.28 2.28
N LYS A 20 21.48 -1.26 2.73
CA LYS A 20 20.42 -2.11 2.15
C LYS A 20 19.46 -1.33 1.24
N ALA A 21 19.31 -0.03 1.44
CA ALA A 21 18.40 0.79 0.68
C ALA A 21 18.61 0.71 -0.85
N PRO A 22 19.83 0.84 -1.39
CA PRO A 22 20.04 0.73 -2.84
C PRO A 22 19.58 -0.63 -3.38
N VAL A 23 19.87 -1.72 -2.69
CA VAL A 23 19.50 -3.07 -3.11
C VAL A 23 17.98 -3.24 -3.15
N LEU A 24 17.27 -2.71 -2.15
CA LEU A 24 15.82 -2.76 -2.10
C LEU A 24 15.17 -1.94 -3.22
N TRP A 25 15.66 -0.71 -3.44
CA TRP A 25 15.17 0.14 -4.52
C TRP A 25 15.41 -0.48 -5.89
N ASP A 26 16.60 -1.01 -6.14
CA ASP A 26 16.94 -1.68 -7.40
C ASP A 26 16.05 -2.90 -7.61
N TRP A 27 15.86 -3.70 -6.57
CA TRP A 27 15.04 -4.90 -6.64
C TRP A 27 13.58 -4.55 -6.92
N ILE A 28 12.94 -3.71 -6.09
CA ILE A 28 11.52 -3.39 -6.25
C ILE A 28 11.25 -2.70 -7.59
N SER A 29 12.15 -1.81 -8.02
CA SER A 29 12.03 -1.10 -9.29
C SER A 29 12.09 -2.06 -10.48
N ARG A 30 12.97 -3.06 -10.42
CA ARG A 30 13.12 -4.06 -11.48
C ARG A 30 11.97 -5.07 -11.49
N GLU A 31 11.62 -5.60 -10.32
CA GLU A 31 10.65 -6.69 -10.23
C GLU A 31 9.21 -6.23 -10.45
N THR A 32 8.86 -5.04 -10.01
CA THR A 32 7.51 -4.50 -10.20
C THR A 32 7.38 -3.63 -11.44
N ASP A 33 8.48 -3.05 -11.91
CA ASP A 33 8.53 -2.01 -12.95
C ASP A 33 7.55 -0.85 -12.68
N ALA A 34 7.30 -0.57 -11.40
CA ALA A 34 6.30 0.38 -10.97
C ALA A 34 6.69 1.83 -11.28
N ASP A 35 5.69 2.62 -11.67
CA ASP A 35 5.78 4.08 -11.75
C ASP A 35 5.49 4.71 -10.39
N ILE A 36 4.67 4.04 -9.57
CA ILE A 36 4.31 4.47 -8.22
C ILE A 36 4.52 3.31 -7.24
N LEU A 37 5.20 3.60 -6.13
CA LEU A 37 5.42 2.68 -5.02
C LEU A 37 4.79 3.23 -3.74
N VAL A 38 3.97 2.43 -3.09
CA VAL A 38 3.49 2.65 -1.72
C VAL A 38 4.29 1.72 -0.80
N LEU A 39 5.21 2.27 -0.04
CA LEU A 39 6.09 1.52 0.85
C LEU A 39 5.69 1.78 2.30
N THR A 40 5.35 0.72 3.01
CA THR A 40 5.03 0.76 4.43
C THR A 40 6.19 0.24 5.28
N GLU A 41 6.21 0.56 6.56
CA GLU A 41 7.36 0.35 7.45
C GLU A 41 8.68 0.82 6.83
N ALA A 42 8.63 1.86 6.03
CA ALA A 42 9.80 2.34 5.34
C ALA A 42 10.56 3.38 6.20
N ARG A 43 11.88 3.24 6.24
CA ARG A 43 12.78 4.24 6.81
C ARG A 43 13.47 4.96 5.68
N VAL A 44 13.12 6.19 5.43
CA VAL A 44 13.79 6.99 4.40
C VAL A 44 14.34 8.26 5.01
N THR A 45 15.62 8.50 4.69
CA THR A 45 16.18 9.84 4.67
C THR A 45 16.12 10.33 3.23
N ALA A 46 16.00 11.64 3.02
CA ALA A 46 16.00 12.23 1.69
C ALA A 46 17.19 11.76 0.82
N GLU A 47 18.31 11.42 1.45
CA GLU A 47 19.52 10.91 0.82
C GLU A 47 19.43 9.44 0.35
N GLY A 48 18.39 8.71 0.72
CA GLY A 48 18.19 7.30 0.36
C GLY A 48 17.27 7.08 -0.82
N ILE A 49 16.72 8.15 -1.41
CA ILE A 49 15.86 8.08 -2.59
C ILE A 49 16.73 8.06 -3.83
N PRO A 50 16.63 7.05 -4.71
CA PRO A 50 17.44 6.98 -5.92
C PRO A 50 17.13 8.11 -6.90
N ASP A 51 18.11 8.44 -7.74
CA ASP A 51 17.92 9.37 -8.84
C ASP A 51 16.75 8.93 -9.74
N GLY A 52 15.95 9.89 -10.16
CA GLY A 52 14.78 9.66 -11.01
C GLY A 52 13.50 9.31 -10.22
N TRP A 53 13.58 9.16 -8.90
CA TRP A 53 12.41 9.02 -8.04
C TRP A 53 12.11 10.32 -7.31
N GLN A 54 10.84 10.70 -7.28
CA GLN A 54 10.28 11.66 -6.32
C GLN A 54 9.65 10.87 -5.18
N ALA A 55 9.79 11.31 -3.93
CA ALA A 55 9.11 10.64 -2.82
C ALA A 55 8.51 11.64 -1.84
N ILE A 56 7.33 11.31 -1.37
CA ILE A 56 6.63 11.99 -0.29
C ILE A 56 6.48 10.98 0.84
N TYR A 57 6.82 11.39 2.06
CA TYR A 57 6.76 10.53 3.23
C TYR A 57 6.24 11.27 4.45
N THR A 58 5.64 10.51 5.33
CA THR A 58 5.31 11.00 6.67
C THR A 58 6.39 10.54 7.63
N PRO A 59 7.04 11.46 8.36
CA PRO A 59 8.01 11.07 9.37
C PRO A 59 7.32 10.15 10.38
N GLY A 60 7.92 9.01 10.60
CA GLY A 60 7.38 8.01 11.49
C GLY A 60 7.34 8.49 12.92
N GLY A 61 6.30 8.13 13.59
CA GLY A 61 6.32 7.95 15.01
C GLY A 61 5.72 9.00 15.87
N LEU A 62 4.75 8.55 16.56
CA LEU A 62 4.30 9.09 17.82
C LEU A 62 5.40 8.93 18.87
N GLY A 63 5.79 10.04 19.46
CA GLY A 63 6.62 10.06 20.66
C GLY A 63 8.03 9.48 20.49
N GLY A 64 8.62 9.53 19.30
CA GLY A 64 10.04 9.22 19.11
C GLY A 64 10.42 7.73 19.21
N ARG A 65 9.48 6.81 19.25
CA ARG A 65 9.76 5.38 19.37
C ARG A 65 9.84 4.62 18.05
N ARG A 66 9.27 5.16 16.97
CA ARG A 66 9.26 4.51 15.65
C ARG A 66 9.94 5.40 14.61
N ASN A 67 10.96 4.88 13.95
CA ASN A 67 11.73 5.60 12.92
C ASN A 67 11.30 5.17 11.49
N TYR A 68 10.07 4.75 11.30
CA TYR A 68 9.53 4.31 10.01
C TYR A 68 8.13 4.85 9.77
N GLY A 69 7.73 4.96 8.53
CA GLY A 69 6.42 5.47 8.12
C GLY A 69 6.01 4.91 6.78
N THR A 70 5.01 5.53 6.19
CA THR A 70 4.56 5.27 4.83
C THR A 70 5.26 6.23 3.87
N ILE A 71 5.70 5.71 2.72
CA ILE A 71 6.28 6.47 1.63
C ILE A 71 5.45 6.22 0.39
N ILE A 72 5.14 7.28 -0.35
CA ILE A 72 4.69 7.17 -1.74
C ILE A 72 5.78 7.77 -2.59
N ALA A 73 6.36 6.93 -3.44
CA ALA A 73 7.40 7.32 -4.36
C ALA A 73 6.93 7.14 -5.81
N ALA A 74 7.38 8.02 -6.71
CA ALA A 74 7.02 7.98 -8.11
C ALA A 74 8.22 8.25 -9.01
N ARG A 75 8.20 7.61 -10.18
CA ARG A 75 9.05 7.90 -11.34
C ARG A 75 8.15 7.94 -12.57
N ASN A 76 8.58 8.63 -13.63
CA ASN A 76 7.81 8.80 -14.88
C ASN A 76 6.51 9.60 -14.73
N VAL A 77 6.02 9.81 -13.53
CA VAL A 77 4.85 10.63 -13.20
C VAL A 77 5.21 11.60 -12.07
N LYS A 78 4.51 12.72 -12.00
CA LYS A 78 4.70 13.70 -10.94
C LYS A 78 3.72 13.41 -9.81
N ILE A 79 4.18 13.52 -8.56
CA ILE A 79 3.31 13.43 -7.40
C ILE A 79 3.42 14.69 -6.54
N GLN A 80 2.32 15.06 -5.91
CA GLN A 80 2.32 16.05 -4.85
C GLN A 80 1.42 15.60 -3.71
N ARG A 81 1.65 16.11 -2.49
CA ARG A 81 0.78 15.79 -1.37
C ARG A 81 -0.61 16.33 -1.66
N ALA A 82 -1.61 15.47 -1.53
CA ALA A 82 -3.01 15.89 -1.66
C ALA A 82 -3.39 16.80 -0.49
N GLU A 83 -4.02 17.91 -0.80
CA GLU A 83 -4.56 18.87 0.16
C GLU A 83 -6.08 18.84 0.04
N PHE A 84 -6.77 18.37 1.06
CA PHE A 84 -8.23 18.31 1.11
C PHE A 84 -8.71 18.67 2.52
N PRO A 85 -9.94 19.21 2.63
CA PRO A 85 -10.57 19.47 3.92
C PRO A 85 -10.68 18.17 4.70
N ARG A 86 -10.08 18.11 5.87
CA ARG A 86 -10.25 16.96 6.74
C ARG A 86 -11.45 17.19 7.63
N SER A 87 -12.29 16.16 7.75
CA SER A 87 -13.33 16.15 8.76
C SER A 87 -12.71 16.43 10.14
N GLU A 88 -13.37 17.20 10.99
CA GLU A 88 -12.89 17.46 12.35
C GLU A 88 -12.69 16.13 13.06
N LYS A 89 -11.45 15.65 13.04
CA LYS A 89 -11.08 14.41 13.72
C LYS A 89 -10.82 14.73 15.18
N PRO A 90 -11.29 13.89 16.10
CA PRO A 90 -10.94 14.06 17.50
C PRO A 90 -9.42 14.14 17.67
N SER A 91 -8.95 14.99 18.57
CA SER A 91 -7.53 15.17 18.91
C SER A 91 -6.83 13.88 19.37
N GLU A 92 -7.57 12.81 19.51
CA GLU A 92 -7.14 11.46 19.89
C GLU A 92 -6.66 10.62 18.72
N TYR A 93 -6.76 11.10 17.47
CA TYR A 93 -6.23 10.38 16.31
C TYR A 93 -4.70 10.47 16.27
N PRO A 94 -4.04 9.39 16.62
CA PRO A 94 -2.65 9.49 17.03
C PRO A 94 -1.65 9.46 15.91
N ASN A 95 -2.01 9.25 14.63
CA ASN A 95 -0.97 8.87 13.69
C ASN A 95 -1.12 9.37 12.25
N PRO A 96 -0.76 10.64 11.96
CA PRO A 96 -0.63 11.07 10.56
C PRO A 96 0.51 10.35 9.81
N ALA A 97 1.26 9.49 10.48
CA ALA A 97 2.40 8.78 9.90
C ALA A 97 2.02 7.50 9.17
N THR A 98 0.80 7.01 9.32
CA THR A 98 0.39 5.72 8.74
C THR A 98 -0.39 5.86 7.44
N THR A 99 -1.05 7.00 7.24
CA THR A 99 -1.95 7.19 6.09
C THR A 99 -1.84 8.62 5.57
N PHE A 100 -1.65 8.76 4.28
CA PHE A 100 -1.71 10.04 3.58
C PHE A 100 -1.96 9.83 2.08
N ALA A 101 -2.49 10.86 1.43
CA ALA A 101 -2.77 10.83 0.01
C ALA A 101 -1.78 11.69 -0.80
N VAL A 102 -1.57 11.29 -2.04
CA VAL A 102 -0.88 12.08 -3.06
C VAL A 102 -1.74 12.16 -4.31
N GLU A 103 -1.72 13.31 -4.96
CA GLU A 103 -2.19 13.51 -6.32
C GLU A 103 -1.12 13.05 -7.30
N VAL A 104 -1.52 12.40 -8.36
CA VAL A 104 -0.65 11.88 -9.42
C VAL A 104 -1.00 12.58 -10.73
N PHE A 105 0.01 13.18 -11.34
CA PHE A 105 -0.13 13.93 -12.58
C PHE A 105 0.65 13.25 -13.70
N VAL A 106 -0.01 13.14 -14.85
CA VAL A 106 0.59 12.76 -16.12
C VAL A 106 0.40 13.94 -17.08
N ASP A 107 1.47 14.40 -17.70
CA ASP A 107 1.45 15.57 -18.59
C ASP A 107 0.79 16.81 -17.94
N ASP A 108 1.01 17.01 -16.64
CA ASP A 108 0.43 18.04 -15.77
C ASP A 108 -1.10 17.96 -15.57
N GLU A 109 -1.75 16.90 -16.02
CA GLU A 109 -3.16 16.61 -15.73
C GLU A 109 -3.29 15.65 -14.55
N LEU A 110 -4.25 15.90 -13.65
CA LEU A 110 -4.56 15.02 -12.53
C LEU A 110 -5.23 13.75 -13.01
N GLU A 111 -4.55 12.61 -12.89
CA GLU A 111 -5.06 11.31 -13.33
C GLU A 111 -5.67 10.50 -12.18
N LEU A 112 -5.00 10.44 -11.06
CA LEU A 112 -5.52 9.70 -9.91
C LEU A 112 -4.99 10.24 -8.58
N VAL A 113 -5.62 9.81 -7.49
CA VAL A 113 -5.16 10.03 -6.12
C VAL A 113 -4.81 8.70 -5.48
N VAL A 114 -3.60 8.59 -4.94
CA VAL A 114 -3.15 7.39 -4.23
C VAL A 114 -3.12 7.66 -2.74
N LEU A 115 -3.94 6.92 -2.00
CA LEU A 115 -3.93 6.90 -0.54
C LEU A 115 -3.07 5.72 -0.08
N GLY A 116 -1.91 6.02 0.50
CA GLY A 116 -1.04 5.03 1.12
C GLY A 116 -1.45 4.79 2.56
N ALA A 117 -1.57 3.52 2.97
CA ALA A 117 -2.05 3.14 4.28
C ALA A 117 -1.16 2.09 4.96
N TYR A 118 -0.95 2.26 6.25
CA TYR A 118 -0.31 1.28 7.11
C TYR A 118 -1.14 1.07 8.38
N GLY A 119 -1.73 -0.12 8.50
CA GLY A 119 -2.53 -0.52 9.65
C GLY A 119 -1.63 -0.87 10.83
N LEU A 120 -1.51 0.04 11.80
CA LEU A 120 -0.79 -0.25 13.03
C LEU A 120 -1.57 -1.27 13.86
N LEU A 121 -0.85 -2.24 14.39
CA LEU A 121 -1.38 -3.11 15.44
C LEU A 121 -1.38 -2.35 16.76
N ASP A 122 -2.51 -2.35 17.45
CA ASP A 122 -2.61 -1.87 18.83
C ASP A 122 -1.92 -2.82 19.82
N GLU A 123 -1.97 -2.50 21.12
CA GLU A 123 -1.39 -3.33 22.18
C GLU A 123 -1.99 -4.75 22.26
N HIS A 124 -3.13 -4.96 21.61
CA HIS A 124 -3.85 -6.23 21.54
C HIS A 124 -3.70 -6.92 20.19
N GLU A 125 -2.76 -6.46 19.35
CA GLU A 125 -2.57 -6.94 17.97
C GLU A 125 -3.83 -6.80 17.10
N ASN A 126 -4.64 -5.78 17.37
CA ASN A 126 -5.91 -5.52 16.71
C ASN A 126 -5.80 -4.30 15.79
N GLY A 127 -5.70 -4.50 14.49
CA GLY A 127 -5.65 -3.44 13.48
C GLY A 127 -6.98 -2.75 13.19
N LEU A 128 -8.08 -3.13 13.86
CA LEU A 128 -9.42 -2.59 13.55
C LEU A 128 -9.57 -1.11 13.87
N ASN A 129 -8.90 -0.61 14.90
CA ASN A 129 -8.96 0.80 15.26
C ASN A 129 -8.31 1.67 14.17
N GLU A 130 -7.17 1.24 13.66
CA GLU A 130 -6.46 1.94 12.60
C GLU A 130 -7.21 1.89 11.27
N LEU A 131 -7.92 0.79 10.99
CA LEU A 131 -8.79 0.69 9.83
C LEU A 131 -9.86 1.79 9.83
N GLY A 132 -10.44 2.10 10.99
CA GLY A 132 -11.39 3.21 11.12
C GLY A 132 -10.81 4.57 10.71
N LEU A 133 -9.53 4.80 11.02
CA LEU A 133 -8.80 6.01 10.61
C LEU A 133 -8.55 6.05 9.12
N ILE A 134 -8.12 4.92 8.55
CA ILE A 134 -7.89 4.77 7.11
C ILE A 134 -9.18 5.02 6.33
N ILE A 135 -10.30 4.48 6.83
CA ILE A 135 -11.63 4.69 6.25
C ILE A 135 -12.02 6.17 6.29
N ALA A 136 -11.82 6.84 7.43
CA ALA A 136 -12.15 8.25 7.55
C ALA A 136 -11.32 9.12 6.58
N GLU A 137 -10.03 8.85 6.45
CA GLU A 137 -9.17 9.53 5.47
C GLU A 137 -9.63 9.26 4.03
N TYR A 138 -10.01 8.01 3.74
CA TYR A 138 -10.54 7.64 2.43
C TYR A 138 -11.83 8.40 2.10
N VAL A 139 -12.76 8.53 3.05
CA VAL A 139 -14.01 9.29 2.86
C VAL A 139 -13.69 10.74 2.54
N ASP A 140 -12.81 11.39 3.31
CA ASP A 140 -12.41 12.77 3.06
C ASP A 140 -11.80 12.93 1.65
N VAL A 141 -10.99 11.95 1.20
CA VAL A 141 -10.39 11.96 -0.16
C VAL A 141 -11.45 11.83 -1.26
N ILE A 142 -12.40 10.90 -1.12
CA ILE A 142 -13.43 10.73 -2.16
C ILE A 142 -14.43 11.88 -2.23
N GLU A 143 -14.66 12.58 -1.12
CA GLU A 143 -15.49 13.79 -1.11
C GLU A 143 -14.85 14.92 -1.92
N GLU A 144 -13.52 15.00 -1.94
CA GLU A 144 -12.79 16.02 -2.70
C GLU A 144 -12.55 15.61 -4.16
N TYR A 145 -12.13 14.36 -4.41
CA TYR A 145 -11.61 13.94 -5.71
C TYR A 145 -12.56 13.04 -6.53
N GLY A 146 -13.62 12.53 -5.90
CA GLY A 146 -14.53 11.55 -6.51
C GLY A 146 -14.03 10.12 -6.44
N LEU A 147 -14.93 9.17 -6.65
CA LEU A 147 -14.66 7.73 -6.51
C LEU A 147 -13.85 7.15 -7.69
N GLU A 148 -13.96 7.73 -8.85
CA GLU A 148 -13.44 7.15 -10.10
C GLU A 148 -11.92 7.13 -10.15
N ARG A 149 -11.27 7.98 -9.35
CA ARG A 149 -9.82 8.26 -9.43
C ARG A 149 -9.02 7.91 -8.17
N VAL A 150 -9.63 7.24 -7.20
CA VAL A 150 -8.95 6.96 -5.92
C VAL A 150 -8.48 5.51 -5.84
N VAL A 151 -7.20 5.35 -5.49
CA VAL A 151 -6.56 4.07 -5.18
C VAL A 151 -6.11 4.08 -3.73
N LEU A 152 -6.45 3.04 -2.99
CA LEU A 152 -6.01 2.81 -1.62
C LEU A 152 -5.06 1.61 -1.60
N ALA A 153 -3.83 1.79 -1.13
CA ALA A 153 -2.81 0.76 -1.15
C ALA A 153 -1.95 0.74 0.12
N GLY A 154 -1.52 -0.45 0.53
CA GLY A 154 -0.64 -0.59 1.68
C GLY A 154 -0.72 -1.92 2.39
N ASP A 155 -0.10 -1.98 3.55
CA ASP A 155 -0.23 -3.06 4.52
C ASP A 155 -1.27 -2.68 5.59
N PHE A 156 -2.34 -3.42 5.63
CA PHE A 156 -3.45 -3.15 6.55
C PHE A 156 -3.34 -3.92 7.87
N ASN A 157 -2.42 -4.88 7.98
CA ASN A 157 -2.28 -5.75 9.13
C ASN A 157 -3.59 -6.45 9.54
N LEU A 158 -4.49 -6.65 8.59
CA LEU A 158 -5.79 -7.28 8.77
C LEU A 158 -5.98 -8.43 7.79
N TRP A 159 -6.54 -9.51 8.28
CA TRP A 159 -6.87 -10.66 7.47
C TRP A 159 -8.02 -10.35 6.51
N PRO A 160 -8.04 -10.93 5.30
CA PRO A 160 -9.07 -10.66 4.28
C PRO A 160 -10.50 -10.80 4.80
N GLN A 161 -10.77 -11.78 5.64
CA GLN A 161 -12.11 -12.01 6.20
C GLN A 161 -12.64 -10.85 7.05
N HIS A 162 -11.74 -10.08 7.66
CA HIS A 162 -12.13 -8.92 8.47
C HIS A 162 -12.23 -7.66 7.62
N MET A 163 -11.39 -7.56 6.61
CA MET A 163 -11.23 -6.36 5.80
C MET A 163 -12.18 -6.31 4.61
N LEU A 164 -12.28 -7.39 3.83
CA LEU A 164 -13.07 -7.39 2.59
C LEU A 164 -14.55 -7.03 2.76
N PRO A 165 -15.26 -7.44 3.84
CA PRO A 165 -16.64 -7.00 4.05
C PRO A 165 -16.79 -5.50 4.28
N ILE A 166 -15.77 -4.84 4.81
CA ILE A 166 -15.76 -3.39 5.06
C ILE A 166 -15.47 -2.67 3.75
N ILE A 167 -14.44 -3.11 3.05
CA ILE A 167 -14.04 -2.60 1.73
C ILE A 167 -15.19 -2.69 0.72
N ASP A 168 -15.95 -3.78 0.73
CA ASP A 168 -17.12 -3.95 -0.13
C ASP A 168 -18.20 -2.89 0.13
N LYS A 169 -18.43 -2.54 1.41
CA LYS A 169 -19.36 -1.46 1.80
C LYS A 169 -18.85 -0.06 1.40
N MET A 170 -17.55 0.10 1.27
CA MET A 170 -16.91 1.34 0.81
C MET A 170 -16.88 1.47 -0.72
N GLU A 171 -17.55 0.58 -1.43
CA GLU A 171 -17.53 0.50 -2.89
C GLU A 171 -16.12 0.37 -3.51
N LEU A 172 -15.21 -0.25 -2.75
CA LEU A 172 -13.89 -0.63 -3.21
C LEU A 172 -13.85 -2.10 -3.66
N LYS A 173 -12.95 -2.41 -4.57
CA LYS A 173 -12.62 -3.77 -4.98
C LYS A 173 -11.11 -4.00 -4.85
N ASP A 174 -10.77 -5.15 -4.33
CA ASP A 174 -9.39 -5.59 -4.28
C ASP A 174 -8.92 -6.04 -5.67
N VAL A 175 -7.81 -5.49 -6.14
CA VAL A 175 -7.29 -5.76 -7.49
C VAL A 175 -6.93 -7.23 -7.68
N THR A 176 -6.42 -7.90 -6.65
CA THR A 176 -6.06 -9.33 -6.73
C THR A 176 -7.28 -10.21 -6.99
N SER A 177 -8.49 -9.75 -6.58
CA SER A 177 -9.73 -10.46 -6.85
C SER A 177 -10.08 -10.52 -8.35
N GLN A 178 -9.52 -9.63 -9.15
CA GLN A 178 -9.74 -9.55 -10.58
C GLN A 178 -8.83 -10.50 -11.37
N ARG A 179 -7.78 -11.03 -10.76
CA ARG A 179 -6.87 -11.97 -11.39
C ARG A 179 -7.46 -13.39 -11.38
N LYS A 180 -7.86 -13.89 -12.53
CA LYS A 180 -8.49 -15.22 -12.67
C LYS A 180 -7.62 -16.39 -12.18
N SER A 181 -6.30 -16.23 -12.22
CA SER A 181 -5.34 -17.25 -11.78
C SER A 181 -5.19 -17.32 -10.26
N PHE A 182 -5.63 -16.30 -9.53
CA PHE A 182 -5.59 -16.36 -8.07
C PHE A 182 -6.72 -17.26 -7.56
N PRO A 183 -6.43 -18.14 -6.59
CA PRO A 183 -7.45 -18.97 -6.00
C PRO A 183 -8.51 -18.10 -5.32
N LYS A 184 -9.75 -18.59 -5.29
CA LYS A 184 -10.77 -18.03 -4.41
C LYS A 184 -10.28 -18.09 -2.96
N LEU A 185 -10.84 -17.23 -2.09
CA LEU A 185 -10.52 -17.23 -0.68
C LEU A 185 -10.31 -18.63 -0.12
N ARG A 186 -9.15 -18.88 0.48
CA ARG A 186 -8.80 -20.18 1.05
C ARG A 186 -9.35 -20.26 2.46
N GLU A 187 -10.32 -21.12 2.68
CA GLU A 187 -10.78 -21.44 4.02
C GLU A 187 -10.05 -22.68 4.57
N PRO A 188 -9.84 -22.79 5.87
CA PRO A 188 -10.23 -21.92 7.01
C PRO A 188 -9.13 -20.95 7.49
N ARG A 189 -8.09 -20.70 6.71
CA ARG A 189 -6.89 -19.94 7.16
C ARG A 189 -6.96 -18.47 6.75
N GLY A 190 -7.87 -17.72 7.34
CA GLY A 190 -8.00 -16.28 7.12
C GLY A 190 -8.45 -15.87 5.72
N GLY A 191 -8.79 -16.82 4.85
CA GLY A 191 -9.28 -16.54 3.50
C GLY A 191 -8.26 -15.92 2.55
N SER A 192 -6.95 -16.06 2.81
CA SER A 192 -5.90 -15.52 1.95
C SER A 192 -5.88 -16.17 0.57
N ARG A 193 -5.79 -15.34 -0.46
CA ARG A 193 -5.67 -15.78 -1.87
C ARG A 193 -4.22 -15.85 -2.30
N ILE A 194 -3.41 -14.96 -1.77
CA ILE A 194 -1.98 -14.82 -2.01
C ILE A 194 -1.23 -14.78 -0.69
N TRP A 195 0.07 -14.94 -0.73
CA TRP A 195 0.92 -14.89 0.45
C TRP A 195 1.79 -13.64 0.40
N THR A 196 1.30 -12.54 1.00
CA THR A 196 2.06 -11.29 1.09
C THR A 196 2.91 -11.20 2.34
N HIS A 197 2.60 -11.98 3.38
CA HIS A 197 3.34 -11.95 4.64
C HIS A 197 3.65 -13.35 5.18
N LYS A 198 4.84 -13.54 5.76
CA LYS A 198 5.20 -14.71 6.55
C LYS A 198 5.48 -14.33 8.00
N ASN A 199 4.77 -14.95 8.92
CA ASN A 199 4.95 -14.71 10.35
C ASN A 199 6.02 -15.66 10.92
N GLY A 200 7.19 -15.11 11.24
CA GLY A 200 8.29 -15.84 11.87
C GLY A 200 9.17 -16.67 10.92
N ALA A 201 10.22 -17.30 11.50
CA ALA A 201 11.25 -18.04 10.76
C ALA A 201 10.83 -19.44 10.28
N LYS A 202 9.61 -19.88 10.58
CA LYS A 202 9.13 -21.20 10.20
C LYS A 202 8.32 -21.12 8.94
N ASP A 203 8.85 -21.69 7.88
CA ASP A 203 8.19 -21.85 6.59
C ASP A 203 7.06 -22.90 6.67
N THR A 204 6.04 -22.61 7.48
CA THR A 204 4.83 -23.42 7.57
C THR A 204 3.66 -22.66 6.95
N ASP A 205 2.82 -23.35 6.20
CA ASP A 205 1.61 -22.75 5.60
C ASP A 205 0.72 -21.99 6.59
N GLY A 206 0.81 -22.32 7.89
CA GLY A 206 0.06 -21.65 8.95
C GLY A 206 0.58 -20.27 9.33
N ALA A 207 1.82 -19.95 8.93
CA ALA A 207 2.45 -18.66 9.20
C ALA A 207 2.31 -17.64 8.05
N ARG A 208 1.65 -18.03 6.95
CA ARG A 208 1.50 -17.20 5.75
C ARG A 208 0.17 -16.47 5.77
N GLN A 209 0.18 -15.19 5.42
CA GLN A 209 -0.98 -14.30 5.49
C GLN A 209 -1.05 -13.41 4.25
N GLU A 210 -2.22 -12.86 3.98
CA GLU A 210 -2.46 -11.78 3.02
C GLU A 210 -2.80 -10.52 3.83
N LEU A 211 -1.88 -9.57 3.88
CA LEU A 211 -2.00 -8.35 4.67
C LEU A 211 -1.82 -7.08 3.83
N ASP A 212 -1.16 -7.20 2.67
CA ASP A 212 -0.91 -6.12 1.73
C ASP A 212 -1.95 -6.15 0.62
N PHE A 213 -2.55 -4.99 0.33
CA PHE A 213 -3.64 -4.86 -0.63
C PHE A 213 -3.50 -3.61 -1.48
N ILE A 214 -4.08 -3.67 -2.68
CA ILE A 214 -4.40 -2.51 -3.51
C ILE A 214 -5.90 -2.56 -3.77
N PHE A 215 -6.59 -1.51 -3.42
CA PHE A 215 -8.02 -1.34 -3.68
C PHE A 215 -8.23 -0.20 -4.66
N VAL A 216 -9.12 -0.41 -5.60
CA VAL A 216 -9.63 0.64 -6.47
C VAL A 216 -11.15 0.75 -6.28
N SER A 217 -11.72 1.91 -6.57
CA SER A 217 -13.16 2.07 -6.56
C SER A 217 -13.84 1.06 -7.51
N LYS A 218 -15.04 0.62 -7.19
CA LYS A 218 -15.89 -0.13 -8.12
C LYS A 218 -16.27 0.71 -9.35
N HIS A 219 -16.20 2.03 -9.21
CA HIS A 219 -16.45 3.02 -10.26
C HIS A 219 -15.19 3.45 -11.01
N PHE A 220 -14.05 2.81 -10.75
CA PHE A 220 -12.79 3.12 -11.42
C PHE A 220 -12.96 3.05 -12.94
N ASP A 221 -12.71 4.20 -13.59
CA ASP A 221 -12.88 4.39 -15.04
C ASP A 221 -11.61 3.98 -15.79
N GLY A 222 -11.27 2.69 -15.70
CA GLY A 222 -10.09 2.14 -16.34
C GLY A 222 -10.05 0.62 -16.27
N GLU A 223 -9.04 0.06 -16.91
CA GLU A 223 -8.77 -1.37 -16.89
C GLU A 223 -7.64 -1.73 -15.93
N LEU A 224 -7.78 -2.88 -15.27
CA LEU A 224 -6.74 -3.45 -14.42
C LEU A 224 -6.01 -4.54 -15.19
N LYS A 225 -4.69 -4.38 -15.37
CA LYS A 225 -3.84 -5.34 -16.09
C LYS A 225 -2.63 -5.74 -15.25
N ASP A 226 -1.96 -6.78 -15.69
CA ASP A 226 -0.70 -7.28 -15.11
C ASP A 226 -0.72 -7.38 -13.58
N ILE A 227 -1.84 -7.88 -13.04
CA ILE A 227 -1.99 -8.04 -11.59
C ILE A 227 -1.06 -9.15 -11.10
N ARG A 228 -0.14 -8.80 -10.22
CA ARG A 228 0.80 -9.72 -9.57
C ARG A 228 0.75 -9.53 -8.06
N GLY A 229 1.04 -10.54 -7.30
CA GLY A 229 1.08 -10.38 -5.84
C GLY A 229 1.56 -11.60 -5.10
N GLY A 230 2.17 -11.32 -3.96
CA GLY A 230 2.67 -12.33 -3.04
C GLY A 230 3.93 -13.05 -3.54
N VAL A 231 4.40 -13.98 -2.74
CA VAL A 231 5.65 -14.71 -2.98
C VAL A 231 5.63 -15.57 -4.24
N ASP A 232 4.46 -15.97 -4.71
CA ASP A 232 4.35 -16.78 -5.92
C ASP A 232 4.75 -15.99 -7.19
N ASP A 233 4.53 -14.67 -7.20
CA ASP A 233 4.96 -13.78 -8.28
C ASP A 233 6.29 -13.06 -7.97
N PHE A 234 6.67 -12.97 -6.70
CA PHE A 234 7.88 -12.29 -6.22
C PHE A 234 8.66 -13.22 -5.26
N PRO A 235 9.24 -14.31 -5.76
CA PRO A 235 9.81 -15.37 -4.90
C PRO A 235 10.95 -14.89 -3.99
N ASP A 236 11.76 -13.92 -4.46
CA ASP A 236 12.91 -13.40 -3.70
C ASP A 236 12.54 -12.29 -2.70
N ALA A 237 11.25 -11.88 -2.65
CA ALA A 237 10.82 -10.80 -1.75
C ALA A 237 11.10 -11.13 -0.29
N TRP A 238 10.92 -12.40 0.09
CA TRP A 238 11.11 -12.85 1.46
C TRP A 238 12.58 -12.98 1.90
N ASP A 239 13.53 -12.76 1.02
CA ASP A 239 14.94 -12.63 1.38
C ASP A 239 15.26 -11.21 1.91
N MET A 240 14.38 -10.24 1.61
CA MET A 240 14.58 -8.83 1.94
C MET A 240 13.60 -8.31 3.00
N SER A 241 12.37 -8.78 2.97
CA SER A 241 11.31 -8.47 3.92
C SER A 241 10.57 -9.74 4.31
N ASP A 242 9.78 -9.71 5.37
CA ASP A 242 8.79 -10.76 5.65
C ASP A 242 7.48 -10.54 4.86
N HIS A 243 7.43 -9.49 4.05
CA HIS A 243 6.34 -9.24 3.11
C HIS A 243 6.79 -9.40 1.65
N ALA A 244 5.81 -9.65 0.77
CA ALA A 244 5.97 -9.67 -0.68
C ALA A 244 5.02 -8.65 -1.32
N PRO A 245 5.43 -7.99 -2.42
CA PRO A 245 4.65 -6.94 -3.06
C PRO A 245 3.31 -7.41 -3.62
N VAL A 246 2.42 -6.43 -3.82
CA VAL A 246 1.28 -6.48 -4.74
C VAL A 246 1.46 -5.40 -5.78
N ALA A 247 1.23 -5.71 -7.04
CA ALA A 247 1.40 -4.78 -8.15
C ALA A 247 0.27 -4.91 -9.18
N VAL A 248 -0.05 -3.78 -9.84
CA VAL A 248 -1.09 -3.69 -10.87
C VAL A 248 -0.74 -2.61 -11.88
N THR A 249 -1.14 -2.81 -13.13
CA THR A 249 -1.15 -1.77 -14.15
C THR A 249 -2.57 -1.21 -14.26
N LEU A 250 -2.69 0.11 -14.13
CA LEU A 250 -3.91 0.89 -14.28
C LEU A 250 -3.88 1.54 -15.67
N GLU A 251 -4.86 1.28 -16.53
CA GLU A 251 -4.98 1.88 -17.86
C GLU A 251 -6.25 2.75 -17.92
N PHE A 252 -6.10 3.99 -18.40
CA PHE A 252 -7.16 5.02 -18.52
C PHE A 252 -7.41 5.41 -19.97
#